data_5409acc615fe755b0124ddfefa2b606c
#
_entry.id   5409acc615fe755b0124ddfefa2b606c
#
_cell.length_a   1.000
_cell.length_b   1.000
_cell.length_c   1.000
_cell.angle_alpha   90.00
_cell.angle_beta   90.00
_cell.angle_gamma   90.00
#
_symmetry.space_group_name_H-M   'P 1'
#
loop_
_entity.id
_entity.type
_entity.pdbx_description
1 polymer ?
#
loop_
_entity_poly.entity_id
_entity_poly.type
_entity_poly.pdbx_seq_one_letter_code
_entity_poly.pdbx_strand_id
1 'polypeptide(L)'
;MTKTAFKDLTPEQIEYVKHVYYQEMLHVEKMEILSKKFNIAERTVRSWWQKLDLSKLPTNLPPQLQKAQDRILNKNTKVLLITTAQNKTTINKDFLNNLITYKNYITNELGKETEIVIIPSKYRNPTNNIEDEKAKSSDWWEDDLNNYLFYGKLNFGDTLISCDSHISPTSKNPTDGYEILAENNHVVLGHQKNHFKTLPRFRGDALRVLSSTGSITTKNYSKSKSGESGSMLHSYGFVIVELKTDNVCHIPRNVKVKSDGSFTDIIYSVENNIVSKIESSLGFVWGDIHTEQINRDFLNVTKSLVAKLNPEKSILHDVYDGSVTNPHESKDMFLKRLKISQGRHLIENEVTECLD
;
A
#
# COMPACT_ATOMS: atom_id res chain seq x y z
N MET A 1 44.49 26.22 -7.36
CA MET A 1 43.19 26.86 -7.03
C MET A 1 42.71 26.31 -5.70
N THR A 2 42.43 27.17 -4.74
CA THR A 2 41.92 26.81 -3.41
C THR A 2 40.53 26.25 -3.50
N LYS A 3 40.25 25.12 -2.78
CA LYS A 3 38.92 24.51 -2.71
C LYS A 3 37.97 25.45 -1.99
N THR A 4 36.86 25.80 -2.61
CA THR A 4 35.82 26.66 -1.99
C THR A 4 35.08 25.88 -0.91
N ALA A 5 35.02 26.37 0.31
CA ALA A 5 34.21 25.80 1.38
C ALA A 5 32.80 26.43 1.38
N PHE A 6 31.78 25.71 1.86
CA PHE A 6 30.39 26.21 1.88
C PHE A 6 30.27 27.58 2.63
N LYS A 7 30.98 27.73 3.72
CA LYS A 7 30.98 28.98 4.55
C LYS A 7 31.58 30.20 3.83
N ASP A 8 32.35 29.98 2.75
CA ASP A 8 33.04 31.02 2.00
C ASP A 8 32.25 31.42 0.72
N LEU A 9 31.04 30.86 0.51
CA LEU A 9 30.17 31.23 -0.61
C LEU A 9 29.53 32.58 -0.40
N THR A 10 29.61 33.41 -1.43
CA THR A 10 28.86 34.70 -1.43
C THR A 10 27.35 34.43 -1.66
N PRO A 11 26.44 35.36 -1.30
CA PRO A 11 25.03 35.25 -1.57
C PRO A 11 24.71 34.96 -3.04
N GLU A 12 25.42 35.58 -3.97
CA GLU A 12 25.29 35.38 -5.42
C GLU A 12 25.70 33.98 -5.85
N GLN A 13 26.74 33.43 -5.23
CA GLN A 13 27.18 32.07 -5.47
C GLN A 13 26.18 31.04 -4.92
N ILE A 14 25.54 31.32 -3.80
CA ILE A 14 24.47 30.48 -3.24
C ILE A 14 23.27 30.48 -4.18
N GLU A 15 22.86 31.64 -4.70
CA GLU A 15 21.77 31.73 -5.67
C GLU A 15 22.11 30.99 -6.97
N TYR A 16 23.36 31.06 -7.42
CA TYR A 16 23.79 30.26 -8.58
C TYR A 16 23.71 28.75 -8.33
N VAL A 17 24.10 28.27 -7.15
CA VAL A 17 23.98 26.83 -6.78
C VAL A 17 22.51 26.42 -6.78
N LYS A 18 21.62 27.23 -6.26
CA LYS A 18 20.17 26.99 -6.29
C LYS A 18 19.65 26.99 -7.72
N HIS A 19 20.04 27.97 -8.53
CA HIS A 19 19.62 28.07 -9.93
C HIS A 19 20.01 26.80 -10.72
N VAL A 20 21.25 26.33 -10.63
CA VAL A 20 21.69 25.09 -11.29
C VAL A 20 20.93 23.88 -10.76
N TYR A 21 20.62 23.82 -9.47
CA TYR A 21 19.83 22.72 -8.89
C TYR A 21 18.43 22.62 -9.53
N TYR A 22 17.79 23.76 -9.82
CA TYR A 22 16.44 23.82 -10.39
C TYR A 22 16.36 23.71 -11.91
N GLN A 23 17.47 23.75 -12.63
CA GLN A 23 17.45 23.58 -14.10
C GLN A 23 16.96 22.18 -14.48
N GLU A 24 16.25 22.10 -15.60
CA GLU A 24 15.82 20.82 -16.21
C GLU A 24 16.98 20.14 -16.93
N MET A 25 17.87 19.51 -16.17
CA MET A 25 18.99 18.73 -16.70
C MET A 25 19.25 17.52 -15.80
N LEU A 26 20.03 16.57 -16.28
CA LEU A 26 20.37 15.37 -15.50
C LEU A 26 21.12 15.73 -14.21
N HIS A 27 20.86 15.00 -13.14
CA HIS A 27 21.46 15.23 -11.83
C HIS A 27 23.02 15.17 -11.89
N VAL A 28 23.55 14.29 -12.74
CA VAL A 28 25.00 14.17 -12.97
C VAL A 28 25.56 15.43 -13.61
N GLU A 29 24.88 16.01 -14.61
CA GLU A 29 25.29 17.23 -15.27
C GLU A 29 25.30 18.43 -14.32
N LYS A 30 24.28 18.54 -13.47
CA LYS A 30 24.22 19.58 -12.39
C LYS A 30 25.43 19.48 -11.46
N MET A 31 25.76 18.26 -11.03
CA MET A 31 26.92 18.04 -10.18
C MET A 31 28.23 18.37 -10.88
N GLU A 32 28.38 18.03 -12.15
CA GLU A 32 29.57 18.31 -12.94
C GLU A 32 29.77 19.83 -13.13
N ILE A 33 28.70 20.57 -13.48
CA ILE A 33 28.74 22.02 -13.61
C ILE A 33 29.22 22.70 -12.32
N LEU A 34 28.64 22.35 -11.19
CA LEU A 34 29.00 22.93 -9.89
C LEU A 34 30.38 22.48 -9.44
N SER A 35 30.73 21.23 -9.65
CA SER A 35 32.05 20.67 -9.32
C SER A 35 33.15 21.40 -10.09
N LYS A 36 32.98 21.62 -11.39
CA LYS A 36 33.91 22.38 -12.24
C LYS A 36 33.97 23.85 -11.83
N LYS A 37 32.84 24.51 -11.65
CA LYS A 37 32.79 25.96 -11.33
C LYS A 37 33.48 26.28 -10.01
N PHE A 38 33.25 25.50 -8.99
CA PHE A 38 33.77 25.75 -7.64
C PHE A 38 35.04 24.95 -7.30
N ASN A 39 35.53 24.15 -8.23
CA ASN A 39 36.70 23.26 -8.05
C ASN A 39 36.56 22.35 -6.81
N ILE A 40 35.44 21.68 -6.67
CA ILE A 40 35.10 20.81 -5.54
C ILE A 40 34.68 19.42 -6.02
N ALA A 41 34.80 18.42 -5.15
CA ALA A 41 34.30 17.09 -5.47
C ALA A 41 32.76 17.04 -5.48
N GLU A 42 32.16 16.16 -6.30
CA GLU A 42 30.70 15.96 -6.36
C GLU A 42 30.05 15.69 -5.01
N ARG A 43 30.72 14.92 -4.13
CA ARG A 43 30.26 14.70 -2.76
C ARG A 43 30.09 16.00 -1.96
N THR A 44 30.91 17.01 -2.28
CA THR A 44 30.83 18.33 -1.66
C THR A 44 29.63 19.11 -2.19
N VAL A 45 29.32 18.99 -3.49
CA VAL A 45 28.11 19.56 -4.09
C VAL A 45 26.87 18.99 -3.41
N ARG A 46 26.78 17.67 -3.20
CA ARG A 46 25.69 17.02 -2.46
C ARG A 46 25.55 17.55 -1.03
N SER A 47 26.68 17.74 -0.33
CA SER A 47 26.68 18.34 1.01
C SER A 47 26.18 19.78 1.00
N TRP A 48 26.48 20.56 -0.05
CA TRP A 48 25.96 21.92 -0.19
C TRP A 48 24.45 21.93 -0.40
N TRP A 49 23.94 21.04 -1.24
CA TRP A 49 22.50 20.90 -1.44
C TRP A 49 21.76 20.55 -0.16
N GLN A 50 22.33 19.68 0.66
CA GLN A 50 21.78 19.37 1.99
C GLN A 50 21.81 20.57 2.93
N LYS A 51 22.93 21.32 2.97
CA LYS A 51 23.07 22.51 3.82
C LYS A 51 22.15 23.66 3.40
N LEU A 52 21.90 23.79 2.11
CA LEU A 52 20.95 24.77 1.57
C LEU A 52 19.50 24.29 1.64
N ASP A 53 19.29 23.09 2.19
CA ASP A 53 17.97 22.47 2.30
C ASP A 53 17.23 22.33 0.95
N LEU A 54 18.00 22.26 -0.15
CA LEU A 54 17.45 22.19 -1.51
C LEU A 54 16.64 20.91 -1.72
N SER A 55 16.92 19.85 -0.97
CA SER A 55 16.12 18.64 -0.96
C SER A 55 14.71 18.83 -0.38
N LYS A 56 14.49 19.92 0.36
CA LYS A 56 13.19 20.31 0.93
C LYS A 56 12.50 21.42 0.15
N LEU A 57 13.23 22.10 -0.77
CA LEU A 57 12.60 23.06 -1.67
C LEU A 57 11.75 22.27 -2.67
N PRO A 58 10.56 22.75 -3.04
CA PRO A 58 9.70 22.04 -3.93
C PRO A 58 10.46 21.76 -5.23
N THR A 59 10.76 20.49 -5.51
CA THR A 59 10.96 20.06 -6.88
C THR A 59 9.79 20.66 -7.66
N ASN A 60 10.00 21.21 -8.86
CA ASN A 60 8.90 21.64 -9.72
C ASN A 60 8.00 20.43 -9.96
N LEU A 61 7.04 20.27 -9.06
CA LEU A 61 6.04 19.21 -9.20
C LEU A 61 5.27 19.47 -10.46
N PRO A 62 4.96 18.45 -11.27
CA PRO A 62 4.04 18.59 -12.36
C PRO A 62 2.77 19.34 -11.91
N PRO A 63 2.16 20.19 -12.74
CA PRO A 63 1.00 20.99 -12.34
C PRO A 63 -0.14 20.17 -11.71
N GLN A 64 -0.33 18.94 -12.17
CA GLN A 64 -1.30 18.00 -11.59
C GLN A 64 -0.96 17.63 -10.14
N LEU A 65 0.32 17.44 -9.82
CA LEU A 65 0.74 17.12 -8.44
C LEU A 65 0.75 18.34 -7.52
N GLN A 66 0.96 19.55 -8.07
CA GLN A 66 0.78 20.77 -7.29
C GLN A 66 -0.67 20.91 -6.82
N LYS A 67 -1.64 20.73 -7.72
CA LYS A 67 -3.07 20.70 -7.36
C LYS A 67 -3.40 19.58 -6.37
N ALA A 68 -2.81 18.40 -6.56
CA ALA A 68 -3.01 17.26 -5.69
C ALA A 68 -2.46 17.49 -4.27
N GLN A 69 -1.41 18.29 -4.12
CA GLN A 69 -0.84 18.67 -2.82
C GLN A 69 -1.76 19.62 -2.05
N ASP A 70 -2.48 20.50 -2.75
CA ASP A 70 -3.38 21.48 -2.15
C ASP A 70 -4.78 20.88 -1.85
N ARG A 71 -5.01 19.62 -2.23
CA ARG A 71 -6.29 18.96 -2.01
C ARG A 71 -6.53 18.70 -0.53
N ILE A 72 -7.69 19.10 -0.05
CA ILE A 72 -8.16 18.86 1.32
C ILE A 72 -9.36 17.93 1.27
N LEU A 73 -9.35 16.88 2.10
CA LEU A 73 -10.49 15.99 2.25
C LEU A 73 -11.61 16.64 3.07
N ASN A 74 -12.83 16.20 2.84
CA ASN A 74 -13.98 16.62 3.65
C ASN A 74 -13.78 16.15 5.11
N LYS A 75 -14.00 17.04 6.07
CA LYS A 75 -13.86 16.75 7.51
C LYS A 75 -14.82 15.66 8.01
N ASN A 76 -15.92 15.45 7.30
CA ASN A 76 -16.91 14.42 7.64
C ASN A 76 -16.61 13.06 7.02
N THR A 77 -15.52 12.93 6.23
CA THR A 77 -15.15 11.67 5.60
C THR A 77 -14.96 10.57 6.65
N LYS A 78 -15.59 9.44 6.43
CA LYS A 78 -15.55 8.25 7.29
C LYS A 78 -14.87 7.06 6.58
N VAL A 79 -14.85 7.07 5.26
CA VAL A 79 -14.26 5.99 4.45
C VAL A 79 -13.38 6.57 3.35
N LEU A 80 -12.21 5.98 3.16
CA LEU A 80 -11.32 6.26 2.04
C LEU A 80 -11.17 5.02 1.16
N LEU A 81 -11.35 5.21 -0.15
CA LEU A 81 -11.03 4.22 -1.18
C LEU A 81 -9.72 4.66 -1.84
N ILE A 82 -8.64 3.91 -1.59
CA ILE A 82 -7.28 4.35 -1.91
C ILE A 82 -6.67 3.45 -2.98
N THR A 83 -6.29 4.00 -4.12
CA THR A 83 -5.58 3.29 -5.18
C THR A 83 -4.37 4.07 -5.68
N THR A 84 -3.62 3.51 -6.61
CA THR A 84 -2.43 4.15 -7.20
C THR A 84 -2.62 4.33 -8.70
N ALA A 85 -2.11 5.43 -9.22
CA ALA A 85 -2.02 5.65 -10.66
C ALA A 85 -0.55 5.80 -11.09
N GLN A 86 -0.10 4.98 -12.04
CA GLN A 86 1.20 5.13 -12.68
C GLN A 86 1.14 6.26 -13.69
N ASN A 87 2.20 7.04 -13.78
CA ASN A 87 2.35 8.09 -14.81
C ASN A 87 2.47 7.50 -16.22
N LYS A 88 2.18 8.30 -17.22
CA LYS A 88 2.40 8.00 -18.66
C LYS A 88 1.71 6.70 -19.11
N THR A 89 0.53 6.43 -18.62
CA THR A 89 -0.29 5.30 -19.02
C THR A 89 -1.76 5.57 -18.79
N THR A 90 -2.61 4.86 -19.51
CA THR A 90 -4.06 4.98 -19.45
C THR A 90 -4.63 4.35 -18.19
N ILE A 91 -5.85 4.74 -17.83
CA ILE A 91 -6.61 4.14 -16.73
C ILE A 91 -7.49 2.99 -17.21
N ASN A 92 -7.84 2.10 -16.30
CA ASN A 92 -8.98 1.22 -16.48
C ASN A 92 -10.25 2.00 -16.15
N LYS A 93 -10.97 2.45 -17.19
CA LYS A 93 -12.16 3.30 -17.04
C LYS A 93 -13.30 2.60 -16.33
N ASP A 94 -13.49 1.32 -16.58
CA ASP A 94 -14.54 0.53 -15.93
C ASP A 94 -14.26 0.41 -14.43
N PHE A 95 -12.99 0.23 -14.05
CA PHE A 95 -12.59 0.26 -12.64
C PHE A 95 -12.87 1.63 -12.00
N LEU A 96 -12.51 2.73 -12.64
CA LEU A 96 -12.79 4.07 -12.10
C LEU A 96 -14.29 4.30 -11.92
N ASN A 97 -15.10 3.94 -12.91
CA ASN A 97 -16.55 4.09 -12.87
C ASN A 97 -17.17 3.23 -11.76
N ASN A 98 -16.76 1.99 -11.63
CA ASN A 98 -17.20 1.10 -10.56
C ASN A 98 -16.76 1.61 -9.18
N LEU A 99 -15.56 2.18 -9.07
CA LEU A 99 -15.07 2.76 -7.81
C LEU A 99 -15.88 4.00 -7.40
N ILE A 100 -16.23 4.86 -8.35
CA ILE A 100 -17.10 6.03 -8.14
C ILE A 100 -18.50 5.57 -7.73
N THR A 101 -19.05 4.57 -8.41
CA THR A 101 -20.35 3.97 -8.09
C THR A 101 -20.37 3.41 -6.67
N TYR A 102 -19.33 2.69 -6.30
CA TYR A 102 -19.20 2.13 -4.95
C TYR A 102 -19.04 3.21 -3.87
N LYS A 103 -18.24 4.24 -4.14
CA LYS A 103 -18.13 5.44 -3.29
C LYS A 103 -19.51 6.05 -3.03
N ASN A 104 -20.30 6.25 -4.09
CA ASN A 104 -21.64 6.84 -3.98
C ASN A 104 -22.59 5.93 -3.19
N TYR A 105 -22.52 4.62 -3.42
CA TYR A 105 -23.30 3.64 -2.66
C TYR A 105 -23.00 3.69 -1.16
N ILE A 106 -21.70 3.69 -0.78
CA ILE A 106 -21.31 3.77 0.63
C ILE A 106 -21.81 5.07 1.26
N THR A 107 -21.72 6.18 0.53
CA THR A 107 -22.16 7.48 1.04
C THR A 107 -23.69 7.52 1.18
N ASN A 108 -24.43 7.13 0.16
CA ASN A 108 -25.88 7.33 0.11
C ASN A 108 -26.66 6.23 0.83
N GLU A 109 -26.28 4.95 0.63
CA GLU A 109 -27.02 3.81 1.16
C GLU A 109 -26.52 3.35 2.53
N LEU A 110 -25.19 3.48 2.78
CA LEU A 110 -24.62 3.09 4.07
C LEU A 110 -24.42 4.29 5.02
N GLY A 111 -24.70 5.52 4.57
CA GLY A 111 -24.61 6.73 5.37
C GLY A 111 -23.19 7.10 5.82
N LYS A 112 -22.16 6.66 5.11
CA LYS A 112 -20.75 6.92 5.44
C LYS A 112 -20.12 7.81 4.39
N GLU A 113 -19.86 9.07 4.72
CA GLU A 113 -19.17 9.99 3.80
C GLU A 113 -17.86 9.37 3.32
N THR A 114 -17.72 9.22 2.00
CA THR A 114 -16.65 8.45 1.38
C THR A 114 -15.90 9.27 0.34
N GLU A 115 -14.59 9.21 0.35
CA GLU A 115 -13.75 9.83 -0.67
C GLU A 115 -12.82 8.82 -1.34
N ILE A 116 -12.48 9.12 -2.61
CA ILE A 116 -11.47 8.40 -3.37
C ILE A 116 -10.15 9.16 -3.28
N VAL A 117 -9.07 8.47 -2.95
CA VAL A 117 -7.70 8.98 -2.93
C VAL A 117 -6.87 8.19 -3.93
N ILE A 118 -6.27 8.87 -4.90
CA ILE A 118 -5.39 8.25 -5.89
C ILE A 118 -3.96 8.73 -5.66
N ILE A 119 -3.08 7.80 -5.33
CA ILE A 119 -1.67 8.05 -5.07
C ILE A 119 -0.91 8.07 -6.40
N PRO A 120 -0.28 9.19 -6.79
CA PRO A 120 0.51 9.25 -8.00
C PRO A 120 1.81 8.47 -7.84
N SER A 121 2.10 7.57 -8.77
CA SER A 121 3.32 6.78 -8.83
C SER A 121 4.08 7.09 -10.11
N LYS A 122 5.42 7.13 -10.03
CA LYS A 122 6.29 7.44 -11.17
C LYS A 122 7.10 6.23 -11.59
N TYR A 123 6.95 5.84 -12.84
CA TYR A 123 7.83 4.88 -13.50
C TYR A 123 8.73 5.58 -14.49
N ARG A 124 10.04 5.43 -14.35
CA ARG A 124 11.04 6.17 -15.14
C ARG A 124 11.22 5.67 -16.56
N ASN A 125 10.95 4.39 -16.81
CA ASN A 125 11.21 3.71 -18.08
C ASN A 125 9.95 3.07 -18.67
N PRO A 126 8.85 3.83 -18.91
CA PRO A 126 7.67 3.27 -19.55
C PRO A 126 8.02 2.87 -21.00
N THR A 127 7.42 1.80 -21.50
CA THR A 127 7.45 1.49 -22.92
C THR A 127 6.54 2.47 -23.62
N ASN A 128 7.11 3.43 -24.28
CA ASN A 128 6.31 4.44 -24.98
C ASN A 128 5.77 3.87 -26.28
N ASN A 129 4.50 3.49 -26.30
CA ASN A 129 3.69 3.46 -27.51
C ASN A 129 3.03 4.85 -27.75
N ILE A 130 3.52 5.89 -27.08
CA ILE A 130 2.96 7.22 -27.18
C ILE A 130 3.74 7.95 -28.30
N GLU A 131 3.05 8.25 -29.39
CA GLU A 131 3.62 8.92 -30.56
C GLU A 131 3.92 10.42 -30.30
N ASP A 132 3.32 11.01 -29.26
CA ASP A 132 3.52 12.40 -28.90
C ASP A 132 4.83 12.62 -28.10
N GLU A 133 5.77 13.37 -28.67
CA GLU A 133 7.03 13.71 -28.04
C GLU A 133 6.89 14.55 -26.76
N LYS A 134 5.85 15.38 -26.66
CA LYS A 134 5.58 16.14 -25.42
C LYS A 134 5.18 15.22 -24.27
N ALA A 135 4.46 14.15 -24.55
CA ALA A 135 4.10 13.13 -23.56
C ALA A 135 5.30 12.29 -23.12
N LYS A 136 6.41 12.28 -23.88
CA LYS A 136 7.65 11.58 -23.52
C LYS A 136 8.49 12.32 -22.48
N SER A 137 8.44 13.65 -22.46
CA SER A 137 9.33 14.50 -21.67
C SER A 137 8.80 14.85 -20.26
N SER A 138 7.49 14.97 -20.08
CA SER A 138 6.85 15.34 -18.82
C SER A 138 6.16 14.16 -18.12
N ASP A 139 6.07 14.19 -16.79
CA ASP A 139 5.20 13.30 -16.05
C ASP A 139 3.75 13.79 -16.17
N TRP A 140 2.84 12.89 -16.52
CA TRP A 140 1.42 13.16 -16.62
C TRP A 140 0.60 11.96 -16.13
N TRP A 141 -0.60 12.24 -15.68
CA TRP A 141 -1.67 11.28 -15.38
C TRP A 141 -2.90 11.68 -16.18
N GLU A 142 -3.78 10.72 -16.48
CA GLU A 142 -5.02 11.07 -17.20
C GLU A 142 -5.85 12.10 -16.44
N ASP A 143 -6.47 13.03 -17.18
CA ASP A 143 -7.22 14.14 -16.60
C ASP A 143 -8.43 13.71 -15.77
N ASP A 144 -9.02 12.57 -16.07
CA ASP A 144 -10.10 11.94 -15.30
C ASP A 144 -9.72 11.71 -13.83
N LEU A 145 -8.42 11.65 -13.53
CA LEU A 145 -7.90 11.44 -12.18
C LEU A 145 -7.67 12.73 -11.38
N ASN A 146 -7.68 13.90 -12.03
CA ASN A 146 -7.28 15.17 -11.42
C ASN A 146 -8.01 15.49 -10.11
N ASN A 147 -9.29 15.12 -10.00
CA ASN A 147 -10.09 15.37 -8.80
C ASN A 147 -9.82 14.37 -7.67
N TYR A 148 -9.12 13.28 -7.95
CA TYR A 148 -8.87 12.18 -7.00
C TYR A 148 -7.40 12.09 -6.58
N LEU A 149 -6.48 12.68 -7.35
CA LEU A 149 -5.06 12.69 -7.01
C LEU A 149 -4.84 13.38 -5.66
N PHE A 150 -3.97 12.80 -4.87
CA PHE A 150 -3.49 13.34 -3.59
C PHE A 150 -1.98 13.16 -3.50
N TYR A 151 -1.25 14.21 -3.11
CA TYR A 151 0.21 14.16 -2.97
C TYR A 151 0.63 14.71 -1.61
N GLY A 152 1.46 13.95 -0.89
CA GLY A 152 1.89 14.28 0.46
C GLY A 152 1.57 13.17 1.46
N LYS A 153 1.56 13.49 2.74
CA LYS A 153 1.17 12.57 3.81
C LYS A 153 -0.22 12.90 4.31
N LEU A 154 -1.03 11.87 4.47
CA LEU A 154 -2.39 11.99 4.98
C LEU A 154 -2.55 11.10 6.20
N ASN A 155 -2.89 11.68 7.34
CA ASN A 155 -3.30 10.95 8.52
C ASN A 155 -4.83 10.85 8.56
N PHE A 156 -5.34 9.63 8.64
CA PHE A 156 -6.76 9.35 8.72
C PHE A 156 -7.02 8.37 9.87
N GLY A 157 -7.52 8.89 10.98
CA GLY A 157 -7.52 8.16 12.26
C GLY A 157 -6.09 7.70 12.63
N ASP A 158 -5.95 6.43 12.95
CA ASP A 158 -4.66 5.76 13.20
C ASP A 158 -4.08 5.08 11.96
N THR A 159 -4.34 5.63 10.78
CA THR A 159 -3.77 5.17 9.51
C THR A 159 -3.00 6.30 8.82
N LEU A 160 -1.73 6.07 8.53
CA LEU A 160 -0.89 6.93 7.70
C LEU A 160 -0.98 6.50 6.24
N ILE A 161 -1.41 7.39 5.36
CA ILE A 161 -1.40 7.19 3.91
C ILE A 161 -0.24 8.03 3.35
N SER A 162 0.79 7.36 2.83
CA SER A 162 1.96 8.04 2.26
C SER A 162 1.82 8.13 0.75
N CYS A 163 1.42 9.31 0.28
CA CYS A 163 1.19 9.59 -1.14
C CYS A 163 2.41 10.24 -1.82
N ASP A 164 3.47 10.52 -1.06
CA ASP A 164 4.74 11.09 -1.50
C ASP A 164 5.89 10.08 -1.51
N SER A 165 5.65 8.84 -1.10
CA SER A 165 6.64 7.78 -1.14
C SER A 165 6.89 7.31 -2.56
N HIS A 166 8.13 7.44 -3.03
CA HIS A 166 8.54 7.02 -4.36
C HIS A 166 9.02 5.56 -4.36
N ILE A 167 8.08 4.63 -4.32
CA ILE A 167 8.38 3.22 -4.46
C ILE A 167 8.46 2.88 -5.95
N SER A 168 9.55 2.19 -6.35
CA SER A 168 9.67 1.77 -7.75
C SER A 168 8.52 0.81 -8.11
N PRO A 169 7.76 1.09 -9.20
CA PRO A 169 6.69 0.20 -9.66
C PRO A 169 7.12 -1.23 -9.99
N THR A 170 8.42 -1.46 -10.12
CA THR A 170 9.01 -2.79 -10.36
C THR A 170 9.48 -3.48 -9.08
N SER A 171 9.27 -2.87 -7.91
CA SER A 171 9.63 -3.48 -6.63
C SER A 171 8.81 -4.75 -6.39
N LYS A 172 9.49 -5.84 -6.03
CA LYS A 172 8.82 -7.10 -5.69
C LYS A 172 8.14 -7.03 -4.32
N ASN A 173 8.78 -6.34 -3.39
CA ASN A 173 8.32 -6.16 -2.01
C ASN A 173 8.16 -4.67 -1.71
N PRO A 174 7.05 -4.06 -2.10
CA PRO A 174 6.86 -2.60 -1.98
C PRO A 174 6.75 -2.11 -0.53
N THR A 175 6.52 -3.00 0.41
CA THR A 175 6.35 -2.68 1.83
C THR A 175 7.63 -2.80 2.65
N ASP A 176 8.68 -3.45 2.12
CA ASP A 176 9.91 -3.66 2.86
C ASP A 176 10.65 -2.34 3.12
N GLY A 177 11.10 -2.16 4.35
CA GLY A 177 11.78 -0.95 4.81
C GLY A 177 10.84 0.19 5.21
N TYR A 178 9.54 0.05 4.99
CA TYR A 178 8.53 1.04 5.39
C TYR A 178 7.89 0.76 6.74
N GLU A 179 8.28 -0.31 7.42
CA GLU A 179 7.82 -0.66 8.77
C GLU A 179 8.08 0.46 9.78
N ILE A 180 9.15 1.21 9.57
CA ILE A 180 9.52 2.35 10.41
C ILE A 180 8.46 3.48 10.38
N LEU A 181 7.69 3.60 9.29
CA LEU A 181 6.62 4.60 9.20
C LEU A 181 5.40 4.23 10.04
N ALA A 182 5.27 2.96 10.40
CA ALA A 182 4.07 2.49 11.06
C ALA A 182 3.97 3.03 12.50
N GLU A 183 5.11 3.10 13.24
CA GLU A 183 5.07 3.42 14.66
C GLU A 183 3.88 2.71 15.36
N ASN A 184 2.83 3.48 15.69
CA ASN A 184 1.57 2.96 16.23
C ASN A 184 0.39 3.05 15.25
N ASN A 185 0.66 3.23 13.96
CA ASN A 185 -0.36 3.41 12.92
C ASN A 185 -0.42 2.22 11.97
N HIS A 186 -1.55 2.04 11.28
CA HIS A 186 -1.56 1.34 10.01
C HIS A 186 -0.88 2.21 8.95
N VAL A 187 -0.32 1.59 7.90
CA VAL A 187 0.29 2.35 6.80
C VAL A 187 -0.25 1.85 5.46
N VAL A 188 -0.64 2.80 4.61
CA VAL A 188 -1.03 2.53 3.22
C VAL A 188 -0.05 3.23 2.29
N LEU A 189 0.53 2.46 1.37
CA LEU A 189 1.51 2.91 0.38
C LEU A 189 0.95 2.77 -1.03
N GLY A 190 1.25 3.73 -1.89
CA GLY A 190 0.92 3.64 -3.31
C GLY A 190 1.87 2.72 -4.06
N HIS A 191 1.37 1.61 -4.60
CA HIS A 191 2.15 0.72 -5.46
C HIS A 191 1.24 -0.16 -6.31
N GLN A 192 1.72 -0.56 -7.51
CA GLN A 192 0.96 -1.34 -8.48
C GLN A 192 0.71 -2.80 -8.06
N LYS A 193 1.47 -3.32 -7.13
CA LYS A 193 1.20 -4.62 -6.51
C LYS A 193 0.26 -4.42 -5.33
N ASN A 194 -0.88 -5.10 -5.33
CA ASN A 194 -1.75 -5.16 -4.16
C ASN A 194 -1.14 -6.16 -3.16
N HIS A 195 -0.68 -5.67 -2.01
CA HIS A 195 0.03 -6.47 -1.02
C HIS A 195 -0.36 -6.05 0.39
N PHE A 196 -0.34 -7.01 1.30
CA PHE A 196 -0.69 -6.85 2.70
C PHE A 196 0.35 -7.54 3.58
N LYS A 197 0.75 -6.89 4.66
CA LYS A 197 1.72 -7.40 5.63
C LYS A 197 1.30 -7.01 7.05
N THR A 198 1.28 -7.95 7.96
CA THR A 198 1.13 -7.67 9.39
C THR A 198 2.45 -7.24 9.99
N LEU A 199 2.41 -6.37 10.98
CA LEU A 199 3.59 -5.92 11.69
C LEU A 199 3.72 -6.65 13.03
N PRO A 200 4.93 -7.14 13.40
CA PRO A 200 5.18 -7.72 14.70
C PRO A 200 4.83 -6.73 15.82
N ARG A 201 4.13 -7.21 16.86
CA ARG A 201 3.74 -6.42 18.03
C ARG A 201 3.93 -7.24 19.30
N PHE A 202 4.06 -6.56 20.42
CA PHE A 202 4.04 -7.22 21.71
C PHE A 202 2.64 -7.77 22.01
N ARG A 203 2.58 -8.81 22.85
CA ARG A 203 1.31 -9.38 23.25
C ARG A 203 0.46 -8.34 23.99
N GLY A 204 -0.76 -8.12 23.48
CA GLY A 204 -1.69 -7.11 24.03
C GLY A 204 -1.71 -5.80 23.26
N ASP A 205 -0.74 -5.55 22.38
CA ASP A 205 -0.76 -4.37 21.50
C ASP A 205 -1.80 -4.55 20.37
N ALA A 206 -2.33 -3.43 19.89
CA ALA A 206 -3.23 -3.43 18.75
C ALA A 206 -2.48 -3.89 17.46
N LEU A 207 -3.11 -4.78 16.71
CA LEU A 207 -2.60 -5.21 15.41
C LEU A 207 -2.38 -3.99 14.48
N ARG A 208 -1.25 -3.98 13.80
CA ARG A 208 -0.93 -2.98 12.77
C ARG A 208 -0.57 -3.67 11.47
N VAL A 209 -0.93 -3.03 10.38
CA VAL A 209 -0.70 -3.57 9.04
C VAL A 209 -0.06 -2.53 8.13
N LEU A 210 0.67 -3.05 7.17
CA LEU A 210 1.28 -2.31 6.09
C LEU A 210 0.68 -2.83 4.77
N SER A 211 0.01 -1.95 4.03
CA SER A 211 -0.69 -2.31 2.79
C SER A 211 -0.15 -1.52 1.61
N SER A 212 -0.12 -2.14 0.44
CA SER A 212 0.01 -1.44 -0.83
C SER A 212 -1.22 -1.66 -1.71
N THR A 213 -1.58 -0.64 -2.47
CA THR A 213 -2.93 -0.46 -3.00
C THR A 213 -3.29 -1.36 -4.19
N GLY A 214 -2.33 -1.71 -5.05
CA GLY A 214 -2.66 -2.03 -6.44
C GLY A 214 -2.82 -0.75 -7.27
N SER A 215 -3.20 -0.86 -8.52
CA SER A 215 -3.25 0.25 -9.47
C SER A 215 -4.60 0.38 -10.15
N ILE A 216 -4.95 1.62 -10.52
CA ILE A 216 -6.08 1.91 -11.42
C ILE A 216 -5.64 2.01 -12.88
N THR A 217 -4.35 2.14 -13.13
CA THR A 217 -3.78 2.33 -14.48
C THR A 217 -3.43 1.00 -15.14
N THR A 218 -3.42 0.98 -16.46
CA THR A 218 -2.98 -0.14 -17.26
C THR A 218 -1.47 -0.36 -17.16
N LYS A 219 -1.01 -1.54 -17.58
CA LYS A 219 0.42 -1.90 -17.54
C LYS A 219 1.20 -1.11 -18.59
N ASN A 220 2.27 -0.44 -18.17
CA ASN A 220 3.21 0.22 -19.07
C ASN A 220 4.63 0.07 -18.54
N TYR A 221 5.29 -1.02 -18.90
CA TYR A 221 6.63 -1.37 -18.42
C TYR A 221 7.59 -1.61 -19.56
N SER A 222 8.88 -1.34 -19.33
CA SER A 222 9.94 -1.66 -20.27
C SER A 222 10.10 -3.18 -20.44
N LYS A 223 10.65 -3.59 -21.60
CA LYS A 223 10.99 -5.01 -21.90
C LYS A 223 12.24 -5.51 -21.15
N SER A 224 12.71 -4.80 -20.13
CA SER A 224 13.80 -5.25 -19.27
C SER A 224 13.32 -6.30 -18.26
N LYS A 225 14.23 -7.12 -17.73
CA LYS A 225 13.92 -8.10 -16.68
C LYS A 225 13.15 -7.48 -15.49
N SER A 226 13.52 -6.27 -15.10
CA SER A 226 12.83 -5.53 -14.03
C SER A 226 11.42 -5.11 -14.47
N GLY A 227 11.25 -4.60 -15.69
CA GLY A 227 9.95 -4.22 -16.23
C GLY A 227 9.00 -5.40 -16.39
N GLU A 228 9.49 -6.55 -16.87
CA GLU A 228 8.71 -7.79 -16.94
C GLU A 228 8.26 -8.25 -15.57
N SER A 229 9.14 -8.22 -14.56
CA SER A 229 8.78 -8.51 -13.16
C SER A 229 7.70 -7.56 -12.65
N GLY A 230 7.82 -6.25 -12.92
CA GLY A 230 6.80 -5.27 -12.57
C GLY A 230 5.47 -5.55 -13.24
N SER A 231 5.49 -5.90 -14.53
CA SER A 231 4.28 -6.25 -15.29
C SER A 231 3.58 -7.49 -14.75
N MET A 232 4.32 -8.50 -14.28
CA MET A 232 3.76 -9.70 -13.66
C MET A 232 3.10 -9.40 -12.31
N LEU A 233 3.68 -8.49 -11.54
CA LEU A 233 3.20 -8.13 -10.20
C LEU A 233 2.11 -7.06 -10.22
N HIS A 234 1.95 -6.36 -11.34
CA HIS A 234 0.93 -5.31 -11.49
C HIS A 234 -0.46 -5.92 -11.41
N SER A 235 -1.24 -5.43 -10.48
CA SER A 235 -2.62 -5.83 -10.24
C SER A 235 -3.52 -4.62 -10.11
N TYR A 236 -4.72 -4.70 -10.65
CA TYR A 236 -5.77 -3.75 -10.32
C TYR A 236 -6.22 -3.97 -8.88
N GLY A 237 -6.45 -2.89 -8.15
CA GLY A 237 -6.88 -2.98 -6.77
C GLY A 237 -6.88 -1.65 -6.04
N PHE A 238 -7.46 -1.68 -4.84
CA PHE A 238 -7.50 -0.55 -3.93
C PHE A 238 -7.52 -1.03 -2.47
N VAL A 239 -7.30 -0.11 -1.56
CA VAL A 239 -7.38 -0.33 -0.11
C VAL A 239 -8.53 0.49 0.45
N ILE A 240 -9.33 -0.10 1.31
CA ILE A 240 -10.38 0.60 2.04
C ILE A 240 -9.89 0.88 3.45
N VAL A 241 -9.94 2.15 3.85
CA VAL A 241 -9.68 2.59 5.21
C VAL A 241 -10.97 3.22 5.75
N GLU A 242 -11.47 2.68 6.85
CA GLU A 242 -12.74 3.08 7.43
C GLU A 242 -12.56 3.43 8.90
N LEU A 243 -13.06 4.59 9.31
CA LEU A 243 -13.08 5.00 10.71
C LEU A 243 -14.08 4.15 11.51
N LYS A 244 -13.59 3.56 12.59
CA LYS A 244 -14.40 2.92 13.62
C LYS A 244 -14.91 3.94 14.64
N THR A 245 -14.02 4.84 15.04
CA THR A 245 -14.25 6.03 15.87
C THR A 245 -13.52 7.20 15.23
N ASP A 246 -13.61 8.40 15.76
CA ASP A 246 -12.97 9.59 15.16
C ASP A 246 -11.45 9.47 15.01
N ASN A 247 -10.77 8.64 15.82
CA ASN A 247 -9.31 8.51 15.82
C ASN A 247 -8.81 7.07 15.59
N VAL A 248 -9.70 6.11 15.36
CA VAL A 248 -9.34 4.69 15.21
C VAL A 248 -10.00 4.14 13.95
N CYS A 249 -9.21 3.51 13.10
CA CYS A 249 -9.69 2.82 11.92
C CYS A 249 -9.97 1.34 12.20
N HIS A 250 -10.85 0.76 11.41
CA HIS A 250 -10.81 -0.68 11.19
C HIS A 250 -9.51 -1.06 10.48
N ILE A 251 -9.08 -2.31 10.59
CA ILE A 251 -7.92 -2.81 9.85
C ILE A 251 -8.13 -2.52 8.36
N PRO A 252 -7.20 -1.81 7.70
CA PRO A 252 -7.27 -1.57 6.26
C PRO A 252 -7.43 -2.87 5.48
N ARG A 253 -8.36 -2.92 4.55
CA ARG A 253 -8.62 -4.12 3.74
C ARG A 253 -8.30 -3.90 2.28
N ASN A 254 -7.57 -4.85 1.72
CA ASN A 254 -7.19 -4.84 0.33
C ASN A 254 -8.28 -5.47 -0.53
N VAL A 255 -8.71 -4.77 -1.57
CA VAL A 255 -9.67 -5.27 -2.55
C VAL A 255 -8.96 -5.45 -3.89
N LYS A 256 -9.05 -6.66 -4.44
CA LYS A 256 -8.58 -6.97 -5.80
C LYS A 256 -9.68 -6.64 -6.80
N VAL A 257 -9.27 -6.07 -7.92
CA VAL A 257 -10.16 -5.71 -9.03
C VAL A 257 -9.81 -6.58 -10.23
N LYS A 258 -10.81 -7.09 -10.94
CA LYS A 258 -10.62 -7.87 -12.16
C LYS A 258 -10.25 -6.95 -13.34
N SER A 259 -9.82 -7.54 -14.45
CA SER A 259 -9.45 -6.80 -15.68
C SER A 259 -10.61 -6.02 -16.28
N ASP A 260 -11.83 -6.47 -16.08
CA ASP A 260 -13.08 -5.81 -16.49
C ASP A 260 -13.52 -4.69 -15.53
N GLY A 261 -12.72 -4.37 -14.52
CA GLY A 261 -13.01 -3.33 -13.54
C GLY A 261 -13.96 -3.76 -12.43
N SER A 262 -14.48 -4.99 -12.44
CA SER A 262 -15.37 -5.49 -11.40
C SER A 262 -14.61 -5.94 -10.15
N PHE A 263 -15.26 -5.86 -9.00
CA PHE A 263 -14.68 -6.29 -7.72
C PHE A 263 -15.75 -6.68 -6.70
N THR A 264 -15.30 -7.32 -5.63
CA THR A 264 -16.14 -7.65 -4.48
C THR A 264 -15.48 -7.16 -3.19
N ASP A 265 -16.21 -6.39 -2.38
CA ASP A 265 -15.82 -6.03 -1.02
C ASP A 265 -16.78 -6.71 -0.02
N ILE A 266 -16.29 -7.73 0.66
CA ILE A 266 -17.01 -8.57 1.62
C ILE A 266 -18.29 -9.18 0.99
N ILE A 267 -19.42 -8.47 1.09
CA ILE A 267 -20.73 -8.91 0.58
C ILE A 267 -21.26 -8.04 -0.56
N TYR A 268 -20.50 -7.05 -1.00
CA TYR A 268 -20.90 -6.16 -2.08
C TYR A 268 -20.12 -6.47 -3.36
N SER A 269 -20.81 -6.86 -4.40
CA SER A 269 -20.26 -7.00 -5.77
C SER A 269 -20.52 -5.72 -6.54
N VAL A 270 -19.50 -5.22 -7.21
CA VAL A 270 -19.59 -4.01 -8.04
C VAL A 270 -19.16 -4.36 -9.46
N GLU A 271 -20.08 -4.23 -10.39
CA GLU A 271 -19.91 -4.60 -11.79
C GLU A 271 -20.83 -3.73 -12.66
N ASN A 272 -20.33 -3.27 -13.81
CA ASN A 272 -21.10 -2.47 -14.77
C ASN A 272 -21.82 -1.26 -14.14
N ASN A 273 -21.16 -0.58 -13.19
CA ASN A 273 -21.69 0.55 -12.43
C ASN A 273 -22.94 0.20 -11.56
N ILE A 274 -23.06 -1.05 -11.18
CA ILE A 274 -24.13 -1.52 -10.29
C ILE A 274 -23.49 -2.14 -9.04
N VAL A 275 -24.00 -1.77 -7.87
CA VAL A 275 -23.66 -2.42 -6.61
C VAL A 275 -24.77 -3.40 -6.26
N SER A 276 -24.42 -4.65 -6.08
CA SER A 276 -25.34 -5.70 -5.63
C SER A 276 -24.80 -6.37 -4.37
N LYS A 277 -25.72 -6.83 -3.52
CA LYS A 277 -25.34 -7.64 -2.36
C LYS A 277 -25.32 -9.10 -2.77
N ILE A 278 -24.20 -9.78 -2.54
CA ILE A 278 -24.10 -11.22 -2.76
C ILE A 278 -24.78 -11.98 -1.61
N GLU A 279 -25.54 -13.02 -1.94
CA GLU A 279 -26.23 -13.85 -0.97
C GLU A 279 -25.34 -14.93 -0.37
N SER A 280 -24.37 -15.42 -1.18
CA SER A 280 -23.38 -16.40 -0.77
C SER A 280 -22.03 -16.12 -1.39
N SER A 281 -20.95 -16.47 -0.72
CA SER A 281 -19.61 -16.49 -1.28
C SER A 281 -19.29 -17.89 -1.80
N LEU A 282 -18.42 -18.00 -2.82
CA LEU A 282 -18.02 -19.30 -3.38
C LEU A 282 -17.34 -20.19 -2.33
N GLY A 283 -16.49 -19.61 -1.49
CA GLY A 283 -15.78 -20.36 -0.48
C GLY A 283 -15.11 -19.48 0.56
N PHE A 284 -14.88 -20.07 1.71
CA PHE A 284 -14.14 -19.49 2.82
C PHE A 284 -12.97 -20.40 3.19
N VAL A 285 -11.77 -19.89 3.17
CA VAL A 285 -10.58 -20.61 3.60
C VAL A 285 -10.19 -20.12 4.99
N TRP A 286 -10.27 -20.99 5.96
CA TRP A 286 -9.80 -20.72 7.31
C TRP A 286 -8.28 -20.66 7.32
N GLY A 287 -7.70 -19.86 8.22
CA GLY A 287 -6.28 -20.00 8.55
C GLY A 287 -6.00 -21.28 9.33
N ASP A 288 -4.76 -21.44 9.79
CA ASP A 288 -4.35 -22.55 10.64
C ASP A 288 -5.19 -22.51 11.93
N ILE A 289 -5.93 -23.58 12.19
CA ILE A 289 -6.92 -23.61 13.28
C ILE A 289 -6.24 -24.03 14.59
N HIS A 290 -5.42 -25.07 14.57
CA HIS A 290 -4.72 -25.61 15.73
C HIS A 290 -5.64 -25.73 16.94
N THR A 291 -6.50 -26.74 16.96
CA THR A 291 -7.62 -26.87 17.92
C THR A 291 -7.18 -26.72 19.37
N GLU A 292 -6.01 -27.26 19.73
CA GLU A 292 -5.47 -27.14 21.10
C GLU A 292 -5.07 -25.71 21.48
N GLN A 293 -4.79 -24.84 20.52
CA GLN A 293 -4.29 -23.47 20.72
C GLN A 293 -5.28 -22.40 20.29
N ILE A 294 -6.49 -22.79 19.93
CA ILE A 294 -7.48 -21.91 19.35
C ILE A 294 -7.90 -20.79 20.34
N ASN A 295 -7.88 -19.56 19.85
CA ASN A 295 -8.45 -18.43 20.58
C ASN A 295 -9.97 -18.44 20.39
N ARG A 296 -10.71 -18.73 21.48
CA ARG A 296 -12.18 -18.85 21.46
C ARG A 296 -12.89 -17.57 21.00
N ASP A 297 -12.39 -16.41 21.38
CA ASP A 297 -12.99 -15.12 20.97
C ASP A 297 -12.81 -14.91 19.46
N PHE A 298 -11.62 -15.20 18.93
CA PHE A 298 -11.36 -15.15 17.51
C PHE A 298 -12.23 -16.15 16.74
N LEU A 299 -12.37 -17.36 17.23
CA LEU A 299 -13.24 -18.39 16.64
C LEU A 299 -14.68 -17.90 16.53
N ASN A 300 -15.23 -17.30 17.59
CA ASN A 300 -16.60 -16.79 17.61
C ASN A 300 -16.80 -15.66 16.59
N VAL A 301 -15.84 -14.73 16.49
CA VAL A 301 -15.87 -13.66 15.49
C VAL A 301 -15.81 -14.25 14.07
N THR A 302 -14.94 -15.23 13.84
CA THR A 302 -14.81 -15.89 12.54
C THR A 302 -16.07 -16.67 12.17
N LYS A 303 -16.67 -17.42 13.11
CA LYS A 303 -17.98 -18.09 12.91
C LYS A 303 -19.07 -17.08 12.50
N SER A 304 -19.11 -15.91 13.14
CA SER A 304 -20.05 -14.84 12.82
C SER A 304 -19.80 -14.27 11.40
N LEU A 305 -18.53 -14.14 10.99
CA LEU A 305 -18.18 -13.71 9.65
C LEU A 305 -18.58 -14.76 8.61
N VAL A 306 -18.29 -16.03 8.86
CA VAL A 306 -18.69 -17.15 7.98
C VAL A 306 -20.20 -17.22 7.81
N ALA A 307 -20.96 -17.07 8.89
CA ALA A 307 -22.42 -17.02 8.82
C ALA A 307 -22.93 -15.83 7.96
N LYS A 308 -22.25 -14.68 8.03
CA LYS A 308 -22.59 -13.49 7.22
C LYS A 308 -22.23 -13.69 5.73
N LEU A 309 -21.11 -14.33 5.45
CA LEU A 309 -20.63 -14.59 4.09
C LEU A 309 -21.37 -15.75 3.43
N ASN A 310 -21.98 -16.62 4.24
CA ASN A 310 -22.74 -17.79 3.80
C ASN A 310 -22.03 -18.58 2.69
N PRO A 311 -20.77 -19.06 2.92
CA PRO A 311 -19.99 -19.68 1.87
C PRO A 311 -20.59 -21.03 1.43
N GLU A 312 -20.56 -21.31 0.13
CA GLU A 312 -20.94 -22.62 -0.41
C GLU A 312 -20.00 -23.73 0.07
N LYS A 313 -18.74 -23.38 0.31
CA LYS A 313 -17.69 -24.31 0.77
C LYS A 313 -16.83 -23.64 1.84
N SER A 314 -16.50 -24.38 2.89
CA SER A 314 -15.48 -24.02 3.88
C SER A 314 -14.32 -24.98 3.79
N ILE A 315 -13.10 -24.44 3.69
CA ILE A 315 -11.86 -25.21 3.70
C ILE A 315 -11.19 -24.95 5.03
N LEU A 316 -11.07 -25.99 5.85
CA LEU A 316 -10.37 -25.96 7.12
C LEU A 316 -8.93 -26.36 6.89
N HIS A 317 -7.99 -25.71 7.54
CA HIS A 317 -6.56 -25.94 7.42
C HIS A 317 -5.95 -26.17 8.81
N ASP A 318 -5.02 -27.13 8.91
CA ASP A 318 -4.28 -27.48 10.13
C ASP A 318 -5.18 -27.55 11.38
N VAL A 319 -6.27 -28.33 11.27
CA VAL A 319 -7.22 -28.51 12.39
C VAL A 319 -6.60 -29.35 13.51
N TYR A 320 -5.91 -30.44 13.12
CA TYR A 320 -5.30 -31.38 14.01
C TYR A 320 -3.82 -31.07 14.22
N ASP A 321 -3.42 -30.84 15.45
CA ASP A 321 -2.04 -30.54 15.82
C ASP A 321 -1.11 -31.75 15.82
N GLY A 322 -1.62 -32.95 16.13
CA GLY A 322 -0.84 -34.15 16.31
C GLY A 322 0.14 -34.04 17.46
N SER A 323 -0.18 -33.22 18.46
CA SER A 323 0.75 -32.83 19.53
C SER A 323 1.20 -34.02 20.37
N VAL A 324 0.35 -35.05 20.49
CA VAL A 324 0.68 -36.31 21.20
C VAL A 324 1.74 -37.11 20.44
N THR A 325 1.71 -37.07 19.11
CA THR A 325 2.58 -37.86 18.22
C THR A 325 3.72 -37.04 17.62
N ASN A 326 3.73 -35.74 17.84
CA ASN A 326 4.71 -34.82 17.25
C ASN A 326 6.16 -35.20 17.66
N PRO A 327 7.04 -35.56 16.72
CA PRO A 327 8.41 -35.96 17.00
C PRO A 327 9.26 -34.82 17.60
N HIS A 328 8.89 -33.56 17.40
CA HIS A 328 9.59 -32.43 17.99
C HIS A 328 9.36 -32.30 19.48
N GLU A 329 8.16 -32.64 19.96
CA GLU A 329 7.79 -32.57 21.37
C GLU A 329 8.01 -33.90 22.13
N SER A 330 8.01 -35.02 21.41
CA SER A 330 8.17 -36.34 22.01
C SER A 330 9.48 -36.55 22.77
N LYS A 331 10.50 -35.76 22.47
CA LYS A 331 11.82 -35.76 23.11
C LYS A 331 11.89 -34.87 24.35
N ASP A 332 10.93 -33.99 24.57
CA ASP A 332 10.89 -33.09 25.72
C ASP A 332 10.13 -33.77 26.87
N MET A 333 10.90 -34.24 27.87
CA MET A 333 10.35 -34.94 29.03
C MET A 333 9.49 -34.04 29.93
N PHE A 334 9.73 -32.72 29.92
CA PHE A 334 8.93 -31.78 30.71
C PHE A 334 7.57 -31.55 30.06
N LEU A 335 7.54 -31.31 28.76
CA LEU A 335 6.28 -31.18 27.98
C LEU A 335 5.45 -32.46 28.07
N LYS A 336 6.09 -33.64 27.98
CA LYS A 336 5.41 -34.92 28.12
C LYS A 336 4.75 -35.09 29.50
N ARG A 337 5.45 -34.76 30.58
CA ARG A 337 4.89 -34.79 31.94
C ARG A 337 3.77 -33.77 32.12
N LEU A 338 3.93 -32.57 31.58
CA LEU A 338 2.90 -31.54 31.61
C LEU A 338 1.62 -32.01 30.90
N LYS A 339 1.73 -32.59 29.72
CA LYS A 339 0.58 -33.15 28.98
C LYS A 339 -0.10 -34.29 29.76
N ILE A 340 0.66 -35.19 30.40
CA ILE A 340 0.11 -36.23 31.25
C ILE A 340 -0.66 -35.62 32.43
N SER A 341 -0.09 -34.62 33.10
CA SER A 341 -0.75 -33.96 34.24
C SER A 341 -2.03 -33.18 33.84
N GLN A 342 -2.15 -32.78 32.58
CA GLN A 342 -3.32 -32.09 32.01
C GLN A 342 -4.32 -33.05 31.36
N GLY A 343 -4.05 -34.35 31.31
CA GLY A 343 -4.89 -35.32 30.60
C GLY A 343 -4.81 -35.24 29.05
N ARG A 344 -3.83 -34.49 28.52
CA ARG A 344 -3.66 -34.19 27.07
C ARG A 344 -2.61 -35.08 26.42
N HIS A 345 -2.47 -36.32 26.88
CA HIS A 345 -1.48 -37.31 26.40
C HIS A 345 -2.11 -38.46 25.59
N LEU A 346 -3.43 -38.43 25.41
CA LEU A 346 -4.17 -39.44 24.70
C LEU A 346 -4.60 -38.91 23.34
N ILE A 347 -4.31 -39.63 22.26
CA ILE A 347 -4.69 -39.28 20.89
C ILE A 347 -6.21 -39.15 20.74
N GLU A 348 -6.94 -40.01 21.43
CA GLU A 348 -8.41 -40.02 21.40
C GLU A 348 -8.99 -38.69 21.89
N ASN A 349 -8.39 -38.06 22.90
CA ASN A 349 -8.83 -36.77 23.41
C ASN A 349 -8.56 -35.66 22.38
N GLU A 350 -7.38 -35.64 21.75
CA GLU A 350 -7.01 -34.67 20.74
C GLU A 350 -7.93 -34.78 19.48
N VAL A 351 -8.22 -36.01 19.06
CA VAL A 351 -9.15 -36.26 17.93
C VAL A 351 -10.57 -35.80 18.30
N THR A 352 -11.02 -36.07 19.52
CA THR A 352 -12.36 -35.64 19.96
C THR A 352 -12.48 -34.13 19.98
N GLU A 353 -11.47 -33.41 20.46
CA GLU A 353 -11.44 -31.93 20.43
C GLU A 353 -11.47 -31.36 19.02
N CYS A 354 -10.95 -32.08 18.02
CA CYS A 354 -11.00 -31.64 16.61
C CYS A 354 -12.38 -31.86 15.96
N LEU A 355 -13.19 -32.78 16.51
CA LEU A 355 -14.52 -33.10 15.96
C LEU A 355 -15.63 -32.22 16.54
N ASP A 356 -15.40 -31.64 17.74
CA ASP A 356 -16.30 -30.70 18.42
C ASP A 356 -16.13 -29.25 17.89
#